data_746fcc64dceaddcff95ef2ba5ee158aa
#
_entry.id   746fcc64dceaddcff95ef2ba5ee158aa
#
_cell.length_a   1.000
_cell.length_b   1.000
_cell.length_c   1.000
_cell.angle_alpha   90.00
_cell.angle_beta   90.00
_cell.angle_gamma   90.00
#
_symmetry.space_group_name_H-M   'P 1'
#
loop_
_entity.id
_entity.type
_entity.pdbx_description
1 polymer ?
#
loop_
_entity_poly.entity_id
_entity_poly.type
_entity_poly.pdbx_seq_one_letter_code
_entity_poly.pdbx_strand_id
1 'polypeptide(L)'
;MRSFGKAYVPRFVLALFLLPLCAFAQHKAGDIAVERHAVHDEKGQSVEYEIGTLYVPENRHKPDSRLIGVGFARIKGPASTRPGTPPVFWLPGGPGLTVLGAFSDTDASSKARLRSWLAFGQVGDLVVIEQRGYTTRGDMLTIASKPLPDDRPGSIRDDVASMRADAKAAIAAYPDKDLSGYDIGEFAGDIDDLRRALGYEKISLFGGSFGSQWALAVMRLHPGIVSRAVISSVEPLNNGYDMPSHVYASLQRIAYDADRAPSLAPYLPQGGLMAAVKALHERFAATPLTVTFKEDNGAKRRIVLGEGDLQQALLSHTQESAEWPAFILSLYHRHYEAWAREVASDRKPEPRILIGPLADSSLGVSAEREHLLRTDPALDMLGTWNFEGNIASAADWPTVDMGDEVRKPVVTDIPVVFIHGDWDTSTPMENTLGLLPYFPKGHAILVHRGSHDGAFYQLRNEPAAKQAVYGFLATGETSGLPLEVTLPVPDFEVPSFAPPTSASVPPARSS
;
A
#
# COMPACT_ATOMS: atom_id res chain seq x y z
N MET A 1 21.91 76.51 61.63
CA MET A 1 22.65 76.53 60.37
C MET A 1 22.34 75.23 59.63
N ARG A 2 21.63 75.36 58.51
CA ARG A 2 21.06 74.21 57.77
C ARG A 2 22.02 73.86 56.62
N SER A 3 22.47 72.58 56.58
CA SER A 3 23.33 72.04 55.52
C SER A 3 22.43 71.40 54.44
N PHE A 4 22.63 71.83 53.20
CA PHE A 4 21.92 71.28 52.02
C PHE A 4 22.62 69.99 51.53
N GLY A 5 21.88 68.90 51.55
CA GLY A 5 22.32 67.64 50.93
C GLY A 5 22.13 67.68 49.42
N LYS A 6 23.16 67.29 48.67
CA LYS A 6 23.12 67.06 47.20
C LYS A 6 22.43 65.77 46.87
N ALA A 7 21.35 65.85 46.07
CA ALA A 7 20.68 64.68 45.51
C ALA A 7 21.51 64.06 44.36
N TYR A 8 21.78 62.80 44.44
CA TYR A 8 22.42 61.98 43.39
C TYR A 8 21.29 61.43 42.47
N VAL A 9 21.33 61.74 41.16
CA VAL A 9 20.44 61.19 40.16
C VAL A 9 21.16 60.07 39.44
N PRO A 10 20.72 58.81 39.50
CA PRO A 10 21.37 57.72 38.72
C PRO A 10 20.98 57.83 37.25
N ARG A 11 21.98 57.89 36.40
CA ARG A 11 21.83 57.74 34.92
C ARG A 11 21.59 56.26 34.63
N PHE A 12 20.37 55.90 34.27
CA PHE A 12 20.10 54.63 33.65
C PHE A 12 20.63 54.63 32.19
N VAL A 13 21.66 53.81 31.91
CA VAL A 13 22.10 53.50 30.57
C VAL A 13 21.22 52.39 30.06
N LEU A 14 20.28 52.68 29.15
CA LEU A 14 19.45 51.72 28.45
C LEU A 14 20.34 51.01 27.43
N ALA A 15 20.87 49.81 27.76
CA ALA A 15 21.54 48.92 26.82
C ALA A 15 20.46 48.25 25.93
N LEU A 16 20.36 48.78 24.68
CA LEU A 16 19.54 48.15 23.65
C LEU A 16 20.23 46.85 23.23
N PHE A 17 19.78 45.69 23.73
CA PHE A 17 20.15 44.40 23.19
C PHE A 17 19.48 44.24 21.82
N LEU A 18 20.23 44.50 20.75
CA LEU A 18 19.88 44.04 19.42
C LEU A 18 20.05 42.51 19.39
N LEU A 19 18.95 41.79 19.66
CA LEU A 19 18.87 40.37 19.33
C LEU A 19 18.98 40.26 17.80
N PRO A 20 19.91 39.45 17.27
CA PRO A 20 19.91 39.19 15.85
C PRO A 20 18.57 38.50 15.52
N LEU A 21 17.71 39.12 14.73
CA LEU A 21 16.66 38.45 14.02
C LEU A 21 17.36 37.44 13.10
N CYS A 22 17.48 36.18 13.54
CA CYS A 22 17.71 35.08 12.61
C CYS A 22 16.48 35.09 11.69
N ALA A 23 16.60 35.69 10.52
CA ALA A 23 15.66 35.47 9.44
C ALA A 23 15.73 33.98 9.13
N PHE A 24 14.78 33.21 9.62
CA PHE A 24 14.58 31.86 9.13
C PHE A 24 14.34 32.00 7.63
N ALA A 25 15.30 31.51 6.83
CA ALA A 25 15.15 31.50 5.39
C ALA A 25 13.85 30.73 5.07
N GLN A 26 12.88 31.42 4.51
CA GLN A 26 11.63 30.83 4.12
C GLN A 26 11.93 29.88 2.95
N HIS A 27 11.65 28.59 3.12
CA HIS A 27 11.82 27.59 2.06
C HIS A 27 10.97 27.96 0.84
N LYS A 28 11.48 27.59 -0.32
CA LYS A 28 10.77 27.73 -1.60
C LYS A 28 10.44 26.33 -2.14
N ALA A 29 9.51 26.27 -3.07
CA ALA A 29 9.20 25.04 -3.79
C ALA A 29 10.45 24.48 -4.48
N GLY A 30 10.74 23.20 -4.29
CA GLY A 30 11.94 22.53 -4.76
C GLY A 30 13.14 22.58 -3.81
N ASP A 31 13.09 23.34 -2.73
CA ASP A 31 14.16 23.32 -1.71
C ASP A 31 14.17 21.98 -0.98
N ILE A 32 15.36 21.55 -0.56
CA ILE A 32 15.55 20.40 0.33
C ILE A 32 16.32 20.81 1.58
N ALA A 33 15.88 20.31 2.73
CA ALA A 33 16.66 20.35 3.97
C ALA A 33 17.16 18.93 4.27
N VAL A 34 18.47 18.74 4.47
CA VAL A 34 19.09 17.41 4.62
C VAL A 34 19.95 17.32 5.87
N GLU A 35 19.87 16.19 6.53
CA GLU A 35 20.73 15.75 7.63
C GLU A 35 21.59 14.57 7.14
N ARG A 36 22.87 14.54 7.49
CA ARG A 36 23.80 13.49 7.08
C ARG A 36 24.08 12.54 8.24
N HIS A 37 24.04 11.25 7.94
CA HIS A 37 24.21 10.17 8.89
C HIS A 37 25.08 9.07 8.26
N ALA A 38 25.46 8.09 9.09
CA ALA A 38 26.10 6.87 8.63
C ALA A 38 25.53 5.66 9.34
N VAL A 39 25.50 4.53 8.63
CA VAL A 39 25.09 3.21 9.16
C VAL A 39 26.14 2.18 8.75
N HIS A 40 26.30 1.11 9.51
CA HIS A 40 27.16 0.00 9.13
C HIS A 40 26.36 -1.08 8.39
N ASP A 41 26.89 -1.51 7.25
CA ASP A 41 26.34 -2.66 6.51
C ASP A 41 26.66 -3.99 7.23
N GLU A 42 26.24 -5.11 6.68
CA GLU A 42 26.49 -6.47 7.23
C GLU A 42 27.99 -6.85 7.25
N LYS A 43 28.81 -6.17 6.46
CA LYS A 43 30.27 -6.34 6.43
C LYS A 43 31.00 -5.39 7.38
N GLY A 44 30.26 -4.58 8.13
CA GLY A 44 30.82 -3.57 9.03
C GLY A 44 31.38 -2.34 8.31
N GLN A 45 31.07 -2.15 7.02
CA GLN A 45 31.48 -0.97 6.27
C GLN A 45 30.52 0.18 6.56
N SER A 46 31.06 1.38 6.77
CA SER A 46 30.25 2.58 6.97
C SER A 46 29.64 3.02 5.65
N VAL A 47 28.33 3.16 5.62
CA VAL A 47 27.56 3.69 4.47
C VAL A 47 26.94 5.01 4.86
N GLU A 48 27.31 6.07 4.16
CA GLU A 48 26.72 7.40 4.36
C GLU A 48 25.33 7.47 3.73
N TYR A 49 24.40 8.12 4.45
CA TYR A 49 23.07 8.41 3.94
C TYR A 49 22.61 9.79 4.38
N GLU A 50 21.65 10.33 3.66
CA GLU A 50 20.99 11.58 3.97
C GLU A 50 19.51 11.31 4.25
N ILE A 51 18.97 11.93 5.30
CA ILE A 51 17.51 12.05 5.51
C ILE A 51 17.15 13.50 5.31
N GLY A 52 16.10 13.78 4.58
CA GLY A 52 15.70 15.14 4.27
C GLY A 52 14.20 15.35 4.16
N THR A 53 13.88 16.63 4.00
CA THR A 53 12.55 17.12 3.67
C THR A 53 12.64 17.84 2.34
N LEU A 54 11.83 17.42 1.38
CA LEU A 54 11.55 18.15 0.16
C LEU A 54 10.38 19.10 0.42
N TYR A 55 10.50 20.37 0.07
CA TYR A 55 9.41 21.34 0.17
C TYR A 55 8.75 21.52 -1.20
N VAL A 56 7.46 21.21 -1.27
CA VAL A 56 6.65 21.26 -2.51
C VAL A 56 5.37 22.04 -2.30
N PRO A 57 4.76 22.60 -3.35
CA PRO A 57 3.42 23.16 -3.24
C PRO A 57 2.43 22.05 -2.82
N GLU A 58 1.51 22.35 -1.91
CA GLU A 58 0.43 21.44 -1.56
C GLU A 58 -0.43 21.13 -2.79
N ASN A 59 -0.64 22.13 -3.64
CA ASN A 59 -1.37 21.99 -4.91
C ASN A 59 -0.67 22.84 -5.99
N ARG A 60 -0.02 22.21 -6.97
CA ARG A 60 0.71 22.88 -8.05
C ARG A 60 -0.18 23.65 -9.02
N HIS A 61 -1.48 23.38 -9.01
CA HIS A 61 -2.46 24.09 -9.84
C HIS A 61 -2.89 25.44 -9.24
N LYS A 62 -2.45 25.77 -8.01
CA LYS A 62 -2.76 27.03 -7.32
C LYS A 62 -1.49 27.87 -7.11
N PRO A 63 -1.45 29.11 -7.64
CA PRO A 63 -0.21 29.93 -7.58
C PRO A 63 0.21 30.30 -6.14
N ASP A 64 -0.74 30.46 -5.22
CA ASP A 64 -0.50 30.83 -3.83
C ASP A 64 -0.61 29.61 -2.87
N SER A 65 -0.34 28.41 -3.38
CA SER A 65 -0.38 27.20 -2.57
C SER A 65 0.64 27.25 -1.44
N ARG A 66 0.23 26.82 -0.23
CA ARG A 66 1.19 26.65 0.85
C ARG A 66 2.23 25.58 0.49
N LEU A 67 3.40 25.63 1.14
CA LEU A 67 4.40 24.56 1.02
C LEU A 67 4.12 23.47 2.05
N ILE A 68 4.28 22.23 1.62
CA ILE A 68 4.29 21.05 2.47
C ILE A 68 5.65 20.38 2.43
N GLY A 69 6.00 19.65 3.49
CA GLY A 69 7.17 18.80 3.55
C GLY A 69 6.86 17.38 3.08
N VAL A 70 7.75 16.78 2.30
CA VAL A 70 7.74 15.36 1.95
C VAL A 70 9.08 14.76 2.36
N GLY A 71 9.04 13.72 3.19
CA GLY A 71 10.24 13.05 3.70
C GLY A 71 10.92 12.19 2.65
N PHE A 72 12.24 12.20 2.63
CA PHE A 72 13.02 11.30 1.81
C PHE A 72 14.34 10.89 2.49
N ALA A 73 14.92 9.79 2.01
CA ALA A 73 16.30 9.43 2.32
C ALA A 73 17.07 9.14 1.04
N ARG A 74 18.36 9.43 1.04
CA ARG A 74 19.28 9.08 -0.04
C ARG A 74 20.46 8.30 0.52
N ILE A 75 20.65 7.07 0.03
CA ILE A 75 21.81 6.21 0.28
C ILE A 75 22.70 6.29 -0.95
N LYS A 76 23.95 6.71 -0.77
CA LYS A 76 24.93 6.76 -1.86
C LYS A 76 25.60 5.41 -2.05
N GLY A 77 25.51 4.87 -3.25
CA GLY A 77 26.16 3.62 -3.60
C GLY A 77 27.51 3.86 -4.30
N PRO A 78 28.46 2.93 -4.18
CA PRO A 78 29.74 3.03 -4.91
C PRO A 78 29.57 3.14 -6.44
N ALA A 79 28.50 2.56 -7.00
CA ALA A 79 28.19 2.63 -8.41
C ALA A 79 27.72 4.02 -8.87
N SER A 80 27.29 4.90 -7.96
CA SER A 80 26.88 6.27 -8.29
C SER A 80 28.00 7.13 -8.84
N THR A 81 29.25 6.71 -8.66
CA THR A 81 30.42 7.36 -9.26
C THR A 81 30.58 7.05 -10.75
N ARG A 82 29.82 6.09 -11.31
CA ARG A 82 29.83 5.76 -12.72
C ARG A 82 28.98 6.77 -13.50
N PRO A 83 29.54 7.47 -14.49
CA PRO A 83 28.80 8.40 -15.31
C PRO A 83 27.59 7.73 -15.96
N GLY A 84 26.42 8.39 -15.88
CA GLY A 84 25.20 7.94 -16.55
C GLY A 84 24.39 6.82 -15.85
N THR A 85 24.79 6.35 -14.66
CA THR A 85 23.96 5.42 -13.89
C THR A 85 22.81 6.19 -13.24
N PRO A 86 21.52 5.93 -13.60
CA PRO A 86 20.40 6.58 -12.97
C PRO A 86 20.22 6.05 -11.54
N PRO A 87 19.92 6.92 -10.56
CA PRO A 87 19.56 6.47 -9.21
C PRO A 87 18.27 5.68 -9.24
N VAL A 88 18.08 4.80 -8.26
CA VAL A 88 16.82 4.11 -8.06
C VAL A 88 15.96 4.89 -7.08
N PHE A 89 14.75 5.28 -7.48
CA PHE A 89 13.72 5.86 -6.62
C PHE A 89 12.80 4.73 -6.14
N TRP A 90 12.85 4.47 -4.85
CA TRP A 90 12.04 3.44 -4.21
C TRP A 90 10.73 4.06 -3.71
N LEU A 91 9.60 3.56 -4.22
CA LEU A 91 8.26 4.06 -3.96
C LEU A 91 7.53 3.08 -3.05
N PRO A 92 7.11 3.51 -1.84
CA PRO A 92 6.39 2.64 -0.90
C PRO A 92 4.98 2.29 -1.41
N GLY A 93 4.52 1.11 -1.01
CA GLY A 93 3.13 0.69 -1.16
C GLY A 93 2.19 1.40 -0.18
N GLY A 94 1.09 0.78 0.16
CA GLY A 94 0.02 1.29 0.99
C GLY A 94 -1.20 1.58 0.13
N PRO A 95 -1.63 2.84 -0.06
CA PRO A 95 -1.03 4.10 0.42
C PRO A 95 -1.11 4.29 1.94
N GLY A 96 -0.23 5.15 2.47
CA GLY A 96 -0.19 5.46 3.90
C GLY A 96 0.89 4.69 4.67
N LEU A 97 2.07 4.50 4.08
CA LEU A 97 3.22 3.93 4.76
C LEU A 97 4.32 4.97 4.97
N THR A 98 4.68 5.18 6.23
CA THR A 98 5.92 5.85 6.58
C THR A 98 7.06 4.84 6.57
N VAL A 99 8.21 5.21 6.02
CA VAL A 99 9.30 4.26 5.80
C VAL A 99 10.65 4.73 6.34
N LEU A 100 10.79 6.02 6.64
CA LEU A 100 12.05 6.58 7.12
C LEU A 100 12.43 6.08 8.52
N GLY A 101 11.48 5.56 9.30
CA GLY A 101 11.75 4.88 10.57
C GLY A 101 12.75 3.74 10.44
N ALA A 102 12.88 3.10 9.27
CA ALA A 102 13.86 2.04 9.04
C ALA A 102 15.33 2.45 9.31
N PHE A 103 15.63 3.74 9.30
CA PHE A 103 16.95 4.26 9.61
C PHE A 103 17.23 4.43 11.13
N SER A 104 16.21 4.46 11.97
CA SER A 104 16.30 4.70 13.41
C SER A 104 15.75 3.55 14.26
N ASP A 105 14.77 2.81 13.74
CA ASP A 105 14.06 1.77 14.49
C ASP A 105 14.90 0.50 14.63
N THR A 106 14.71 -0.18 15.75
CA THR A 106 15.54 -1.34 16.12
C THR A 106 14.83 -2.68 15.95
N ASP A 107 13.56 -2.66 15.50
CA ASP A 107 12.80 -3.87 15.25
C ASP A 107 13.32 -4.67 14.04
N ALA A 108 12.92 -5.93 13.95
CA ALA A 108 13.43 -6.85 12.92
C ALA A 108 13.01 -6.43 11.50
N SER A 109 11.81 -5.88 11.33
CA SER A 109 11.29 -5.50 10.01
C SER A 109 12.01 -4.27 9.47
N SER A 110 12.21 -3.24 10.30
CA SER A 110 12.99 -2.04 9.97
C SER A 110 14.43 -2.38 9.61
N LYS A 111 15.06 -3.25 10.37
CA LYS A 111 16.42 -3.75 10.05
C LYS A 111 16.46 -4.53 8.73
N ALA A 112 15.47 -5.39 8.45
CA ALA A 112 15.39 -6.12 7.20
C ALA A 112 15.21 -5.18 6.01
N ARG A 113 14.36 -4.17 6.16
CA ARG A 113 14.14 -3.13 5.16
C ARG A 113 15.41 -2.34 4.87
N LEU A 114 16.10 -1.86 5.90
CA LEU A 114 17.36 -1.14 5.74
C LEU A 114 18.42 -2.01 5.03
N ARG A 115 18.56 -3.29 5.41
CA ARG A 115 19.47 -4.22 4.70
C ARG A 115 19.13 -4.34 3.23
N SER A 116 17.85 -4.46 2.89
CA SER A 116 17.40 -4.55 1.50
C SER A 116 17.73 -3.28 0.72
N TRP A 117 17.62 -2.11 1.33
CA TRP A 117 17.98 -0.84 0.71
C TRP A 117 19.49 -0.68 0.51
N LEU A 118 20.31 -1.07 1.49
CA LEU A 118 21.76 -1.04 1.36
C LEU A 118 22.27 -1.91 0.20
N ALA A 119 21.55 -2.98 -0.13
CA ALA A 119 21.89 -3.84 -1.26
C ALA A 119 21.76 -3.14 -2.63
N PHE A 120 20.99 -2.05 -2.75
CA PHE A 120 20.93 -1.24 -3.98
C PHE A 120 22.24 -0.49 -4.28
N GLY A 121 23.16 -0.39 -3.32
CA GLY A 121 24.49 0.18 -3.55
C GLY A 121 25.25 -0.49 -4.72
N GLN A 122 24.94 -1.75 -5.07
CA GLN A 122 25.50 -2.40 -6.26
C GLN A 122 24.98 -1.86 -7.59
N VAL A 123 23.85 -1.11 -7.57
CA VAL A 123 23.26 -0.44 -8.73
C VAL A 123 23.73 1.01 -8.82
N GLY A 124 23.57 1.76 -7.75
CA GLY A 124 23.85 3.18 -7.70
C GLY A 124 23.28 3.82 -6.44
N ASP A 125 22.95 5.11 -6.51
CA ASP A 125 22.23 5.78 -5.44
C ASP A 125 20.82 5.19 -5.31
N LEU A 126 20.39 5.01 -4.06
CA LEU A 126 18.98 4.73 -3.73
C LEU A 126 18.36 5.98 -3.11
N VAL A 127 17.23 6.41 -3.63
CA VAL A 127 16.40 7.47 -3.05
C VAL A 127 15.07 6.83 -2.61
N VAL A 128 14.78 6.89 -1.33
CA VAL A 128 13.51 6.47 -0.74
C VAL A 128 12.70 7.73 -0.47
N ILE A 129 11.44 7.78 -0.88
CA ILE A 129 10.56 8.92 -0.64
C ILE A 129 9.30 8.45 0.09
N GLU A 130 8.82 9.25 1.05
CA GLU A 130 7.51 9.06 1.67
C GLU A 130 6.41 9.74 0.85
N GLN A 131 5.18 9.48 1.19
CA GLN A 131 4.01 9.96 0.46
C GLN A 131 3.57 11.32 1.00
N ARG A 132 3.25 12.29 0.12
CA ARG A 132 2.65 13.56 0.53
C ARG A 132 1.40 13.31 1.36
N GLY A 133 1.21 14.06 2.43
CA GLY A 133 0.08 13.89 3.34
C GLY A 133 0.18 12.69 4.27
N TYR A 134 1.21 11.85 4.16
CA TYR A 134 1.51 10.81 5.15
C TYR A 134 3.03 10.58 5.24
N THR A 135 3.71 11.50 5.88
CA THR A 135 5.16 11.54 5.95
C THR A 135 5.64 11.99 7.34
N THR A 136 6.71 11.40 7.81
CA THR A 136 7.34 11.77 9.09
C THR A 136 7.97 13.17 9.09
N ARG A 137 8.12 13.77 7.91
CA ARG A 137 8.72 15.09 7.70
C ARG A 137 7.71 16.15 7.25
N GLY A 138 6.41 15.88 7.40
CA GLY A 138 5.34 16.78 6.98
C GLY A 138 4.00 16.43 7.59
N ASP A 139 2.95 16.54 6.80
CA ASP A 139 1.61 16.23 7.25
C ASP A 139 1.37 14.71 7.35
N MET A 140 0.57 14.28 8.33
CA MET A 140 -0.01 12.94 8.46
C MET A 140 -1.53 13.08 8.53
N LEU A 141 -2.17 13.05 7.36
CA LEU A 141 -3.60 13.29 7.23
C LEU A 141 -4.39 12.05 7.63
N THR A 142 -5.04 12.14 8.78
CA THR A 142 -5.88 11.07 9.32
C THR A 142 -7.16 11.64 9.93
N ILE A 143 -8.21 10.84 9.96
CA ILE A 143 -9.44 11.12 10.72
C ILE A 143 -9.79 9.90 11.56
N ALA A 144 -10.61 10.07 12.58
CA ALA A 144 -11.24 8.95 13.27
C ALA A 144 -12.44 8.47 12.45
N SER A 145 -12.45 7.18 12.07
CA SER A 145 -13.61 6.56 11.45
C SER A 145 -14.76 6.44 12.45
N LYS A 146 -16.00 6.30 11.95
CA LYS A 146 -17.14 5.99 12.81
C LYS A 146 -17.21 4.47 13.07
N PRO A 147 -17.68 4.06 14.28
CA PRO A 147 -17.89 2.66 14.53
C PRO A 147 -18.99 2.09 13.62
N LEU A 148 -18.79 0.86 13.15
CA LEU A 148 -19.81 0.12 12.45
C LEU A 148 -20.71 -0.64 13.46
N PRO A 149 -21.97 -0.95 13.11
CA PRO A 149 -22.90 -1.59 14.03
C PRO A 149 -22.57 -3.07 14.25
N ASP A 150 -22.68 -3.54 15.51
CA ASP A 150 -22.49 -4.94 15.88
C ASP A 150 -23.78 -5.77 15.73
N ASP A 151 -24.94 -5.14 15.65
CA ASP A 151 -26.26 -5.76 15.72
C ASP A 151 -26.83 -6.25 14.38
N ARG A 152 -26.08 -6.04 13.29
CA ARG A 152 -26.39 -6.50 11.94
C ARG A 152 -25.15 -6.84 11.14
N PRO A 153 -25.25 -7.64 10.06
CA PRO A 153 -24.12 -7.90 9.17
C PRO A 153 -23.54 -6.63 8.52
N GLY A 154 -22.27 -6.68 8.17
CA GLY A 154 -21.65 -5.71 7.27
C GLY A 154 -22.40 -5.61 5.95
N SER A 155 -22.52 -4.42 5.39
CA SER A 155 -23.19 -4.19 4.11
C SER A 155 -22.49 -3.14 3.28
N ILE A 156 -22.48 -3.30 1.96
CA ILE A 156 -21.97 -2.30 1.00
C ILE A 156 -22.64 -0.93 1.20
N ARG A 157 -23.91 -0.90 1.57
CA ARG A 157 -24.60 0.37 1.85
C ARG A 157 -23.99 1.11 3.05
N ASP A 158 -23.63 0.38 4.10
CA ASP A 158 -23.00 0.97 5.28
C ASP A 158 -21.55 1.41 4.95
N ASP A 159 -20.84 0.64 4.14
CA ASP A 159 -19.49 0.98 3.67
C ASP A 159 -19.49 2.27 2.84
N VAL A 160 -20.34 2.38 1.81
CA VAL A 160 -20.53 3.60 1.01
C VAL A 160 -20.91 4.79 1.90
N ALA A 161 -21.83 4.59 2.85
CA ALA A 161 -22.22 5.66 3.77
C ALA A 161 -21.07 6.10 4.69
N SER A 162 -20.23 5.16 5.13
CA SER A 162 -19.01 5.44 5.91
C SER A 162 -18.01 6.24 5.09
N MET A 163 -17.67 5.82 3.87
CA MET A 163 -16.72 6.52 3.02
C MET A 163 -17.16 7.94 2.67
N ARG A 164 -18.45 8.16 2.39
CA ARG A 164 -19.01 9.50 2.19
C ARG A 164 -18.95 10.36 3.46
N ALA A 165 -19.15 9.75 4.63
CA ALA A 165 -19.03 10.46 5.90
C ALA A 165 -17.57 10.82 6.19
N ASP A 166 -16.63 9.96 5.84
CA ASP A 166 -15.21 10.18 6.00
C ASP A 166 -14.72 11.34 5.12
N ALA A 167 -15.16 11.43 3.85
CA ALA A 167 -14.86 12.58 2.99
C ALA A 167 -15.29 13.91 3.61
N LYS A 168 -16.52 13.99 4.16
CA LYS A 168 -17.02 15.16 4.85
C LYS A 168 -16.23 15.48 6.14
N ALA A 169 -15.88 14.43 6.90
CA ALA A 169 -15.08 14.57 8.11
C ALA A 169 -13.66 15.06 7.80
N ALA A 170 -13.05 14.58 6.71
CA ALA A 170 -11.74 15.01 6.25
C ALA A 170 -11.72 16.50 5.91
N ILE A 171 -12.69 16.97 5.11
CA ILE A 171 -12.81 18.39 4.75
C ILE A 171 -13.02 19.26 6.02
N ALA A 172 -13.82 18.80 6.96
CA ALA A 172 -14.09 19.53 8.20
C ALA A 172 -12.87 19.54 9.16
N ALA A 173 -12.07 18.48 9.18
CA ALA A 173 -10.89 18.35 10.03
C ALA A 173 -9.70 19.21 9.56
N TYR A 174 -9.64 19.52 8.27
CA TYR A 174 -8.51 20.23 7.65
C TYR A 174 -8.95 21.47 6.86
N PRO A 175 -9.60 22.46 7.50
CA PRO A 175 -10.12 23.66 6.81
C PRO A 175 -9.01 24.59 6.29
N ASP A 176 -7.80 24.45 6.80
CA ASP A 176 -6.59 25.19 6.42
C ASP A 176 -5.73 24.50 5.36
N LYS A 177 -6.14 23.31 4.91
CA LYS A 177 -5.41 22.52 3.92
C LYS A 177 -6.19 22.38 2.61
N ASP A 178 -5.46 22.35 1.52
CA ASP A 178 -6.02 22.07 0.21
C ASP A 178 -5.97 20.57 -0.10
N LEU A 179 -6.96 19.82 0.41
CA LEU A 179 -7.02 18.38 0.18
C LEU A 179 -7.12 17.99 -1.30
N SER A 180 -7.47 18.93 -2.20
CA SER A 180 -7.47 18.64 -3.65
C SER A 180 -6.07 18.48 -4.24
N GLY A 181 -5.01 18.88 -3.50
CA GLY A 181 -3.61 18.70 -3.89
C GLY A 181 -2.99 17.37 -3.46
N TYR A 182 -3.78 16.39 -3.07
CA TYR A 182 -3.28 15.06 -2.70
C TYR A 182 -3.71 13.99 -3.70
N ASP A 183 -3.73 14.36 -4.98
CA ASP A 183 -4.01 13.49 -6.11
C ASP A 183 -2.75 12.76 -6.62
N ILE A 184 -2.94 11.74 -7.46
CA ILE A 184 -1.84 10.92 -7.98
C ILE A 184 -0.89 11.71 -8.89
N GLY A 185 -1.35 12.78 -9.53
CA GLY A 185 -0.53 13.67 -10.36
C GLY A 185 0.44 14.47 -9.51
N GLU A 186 -0.01 14.97 -8.37
CA GLU A 186 0.81 15.65 -7.39
C GLU A 186 1.86 14.71 -6.78
N PHE A 187 1.51 13.43 -6.52
CA PHE A 187 2.48 12.40 -6.13
C PHE A 187 3.56 12.22 -7.20
N ALA A 188 3.18 12.16 -8.48
CA ALA A 188 4.14 12.05 -9.57
C ALA A 188 5.02 13.31 -9.71
N GLY A 189 4.45 14.48 -9.47
CA GLY A 189 5.17 15.76 -9.45
C GLY A 189 6.25 15.83 -8.36
N ASP A 190 6.01 15.25 -7.18
CA ASP A 190 6.99 15.19 -6.09
C ASP A 190 8.24 14.39 -6.49
N ILE A 191 8.09 13.35 -7.29
CA ILE A 191 9.23 12.57 -7.82
C ILE A 191 10.11 13.44 -8.72
N ASP A 192 9.51 14.22 -9.63
CA ASP A 192 10.29 15.10 -10.51
C ASP A 192 10.93 16.25 -9.75
N ASP A 193 10.25 16.85 -8.77
CA ASP A 193 10.83 17.88 -7.92
C ASP A 193 12.00 17.35 -7.09
N LEU A 194 11.88 16.17 -6.47
CA LEU A 194 12.98 15.55 -5.72
C LEU A 194 14.15 15.19 -6.65
N ARG A 195 13.86 14.63 -7.83
CA ARG A 195 14.89 14.36 -8.85
C ARG A 195 15.69 15.61 -9.19
N ARG A 196 15.00 16.74 -9.45
CA ARG A 196 15.62 18.03 -9.78
C ARG A 196 16.43 18.59 -8.61
N ALA A 197 15.86 18.56 -7.40
CA ALA A 197 16.52 19.04 -6.19
C ALA A 197 17.82 18.26 -5.86
N LEU A 198 17.85 16.96 -6.17
CA LEU A 198 19.02 16.09 -6.00
C LEU A 198 20.00 16.15 -7.19
N GLY A 199 19.65 16.85 -8.28
CA GLY A 199 20.52 17.05 -9.44
C GLY A 199 20.61 15.86 -10.40
N TYR A 200 19.62 14.97 -10.40
CA TYR A 200 19.60 13.83 -11.32
C TYR A 200 18.91 14.18 -12.65
N GLU A 201 19.47 13.76 -13.77
CA GLU A 201 18.86 13.93 -15.10
C GLU A 201 17.72 12.94 -15.32
N LYS A 202 17.98 11.67 -15.07
CA LYS A 202 17.03 10.57 -15.18
C LYS A 202 17.07 9.68 -13.95
N ILE A 203 16.02 8.92 -13.74
CA ILE A 203 15.86 8.01 -12.61
C ILE A 203 15.40 6.63 -13.08
N SER A 204 15.65 5.60 -12.27
CA SER A 204 14.97 4.31 -12.35
C SER A 204 13.94 4.23 -11.23
N LEU A 205 12.78 3.62 -11.49
CA LEU A 205 11.71 3.45 -10.50
C LEU A 205 11.72 2.02 -9.95
N PHE A 206 11.41 1.89 -8.67
CA PHE A 206 11.22 0.60 -8.01
C PHE A 206 10.05 0.72 -7.04
N GLY A 207 8.98 -0.06 -7.25
CA GLY A 207 7.79 0.02 -6.40
C GLY A 207 6.94 -1.23 -6.46
N GLY A 208 6.10 -1.43 -5.42
CA GLY A 208 5.12 -2.52 -5.36
C GLY A 208 3.79 -2.02 -4.82
N SER A 209 2.68 -2.71 -5.16
CA SER A 209 1.34 -2.30 -4.74
C SER A 209 1.06 -0.85 -5.16
N PHE A 210 0.52 0.02 -4.32
CA PHE A 210 0.39 1.45 -4.61
C PHE A 210 1.69 2.08 -5.15
N GLY A 211 2.88 1.63 -4.71
CA GLY A 211 4.14 2.10 -5.27
C GLY A 211 4.32 1.78 -6.76
N SER A 212 3.69 0.72 -7.26
CA SER A 212 3.64 0.40 -8.69
C SER A 212 2.69 1.33 -9.44
N GLN A 213 1.53 1.65 -8.85
CA GLN A 213 0.59 2.63 -9.40
C GLN A 213 1.22 4.02 -9.45
N TRP A 214 1.92 4.43 -8.41
CA TRP A 214 2.69 5.67 -8.38
C TRP A 214 3.77 5.69 -9.47
N ALA A 215 4.53 4.59 -9.64
CA ALA A 215 5.51 4.47 -10.71
C ALA A 215 4.88 4.60 -12.11
N LEU A 216 3.71 3.97 -12.33
CA LEU A 216 2.94 4.10 -13.57
C LEU A 216 2.48 5.54 -13.80
N ALA A 217 2.05 6.26 -12.76
CA ALA A 217 1.70 7.68 -12.85
C ALA A 217 2.91 8.53 -13.24
N VAL A 218 4.09 8.29 -12.66
CA VAL A 218 5.34 8.97 -13.05
C VAL A 218 5.68 8.68 -14.51
N MET A 219 5.60 7.43 -14.94
CA MET A 219 5.85 7.05 -16.34
C MET A 219 4.84 7.68 -17.31
N ARG A 220 3.61 7.87 -16.88
CA ARG A 220 2.54 8.47 -17.69
C ARG A 220 2.69 9.99 -17.81
N LEU A 221 2.97 10.69 -16.72
CA LEU A 221 2.97 12.14 -16.63
C LEU A 221 4.35 12.76 -16.90
N HIS A 222 5.41 12.03 -16.55
CA HIS A 222 6.80 12.47 -16.68
C HIS A 222 7.67 11.44 -17.43
N PRO A 223 7.28 10.93 -18.62
CA PRO A 223 8.01 9.84 -19.28
C PRO A 223 9.47 10.16 -19.59
N GLY A 224 9.78 11.43 -19.82
CA GLY A 224 11.14 11.90 -20.17
C GLY A 224 12.19 11.71 -19.07
N ILE A 225 11.79 11.59 -17.80
CA ILE A 225 12.73 11.44 -16.67
C ILE A 225 12.99 9.97 -16.31
N VAL A 226 12.19 9.02 -16.78
CA VAL A 226 12.30 7.61 -16.41
C VAL A 226 13.20 6.87 -17.38
N SER A 227 14.25 6.26 -16.86
CA SER A 227 15.15 5.38 -17.63
C SER A 227 14.60 3.96 -17.74
N ARG A 228 14.08 3.43 -16.66
CA ARG A 228 13.50 2.08 -16.53
C ARG A 228 12.75 1.93 -15.23
N ALA A 229 11.99 0.83 -15.09
CA ALA A 229 11.29 0.52 -13.84
C ALA A 229 11.29 -0.97 -13.51
N VAL A 230 11.26 -1.28 -12.22
CA VAL A 230 10.91 -2.60 -11.68
C VAL A 230 9.69 -2.41 -10.80
N ILE A 231 8.59 -3.06 -11.13
CA ILE A 231 7.35 -2.97 -10.37
C ILE A 231 6.80 -4.35 -10.06
N SER A 232 6.22 -4.51 -8.86
CA SER A 232 5.66 -5.78 -8.39
C SER A 232 4.27 -5.60 -7.81
N SER A 233 3.49 -6.68 -7.73
CA SER A 233 2.11 -6.62 -7.24
C SER A 233 1.40 -5.42 -7.83
N VAL A 234 1.23 -5.47 -9.15
CA VAL A 234 1.02 -4.30 -10.01
C VAL A 234 -0.42 -3.79 -9.90
N GLU A 235 -0.55 -2.50 -9.65
CA GLU A 235 -1.82 -1.78 -9.60
C GLU A 235 -1.88 -0.76 -10.75
N PRO A 236 -2.64 -1.04 -11.81
CA PRO A 236 -2.79 -0.13 -12.95
C PRO A 236 -3.58 1.13 -12.63
N LEU A 237 -3.35 2.21 -13.38
CA LEU A 237 -4.04 3.49 -13.17
C LEU A 237 -5.56 3.42 -13.43
N ASN A 238 -6.03 2.52 -14.30
CA ASN A 238 -7.48 2.31 -14.58
C ASN A 238 -8.05 1.10 -13.82
N ASN A 239 -7.29 0.53 -12.91
CA ASN A 239 -7.66 -0.67 -12.18
C ASN A 239 -7.27 -0.54 -10.71
N GLY A 240 -7.41 0.65 -10.13
CA GLY A 240 -7.36 0.78 -8.67
C GLY A 240 -8.43 -0.08 -7.98
N TYR A 241 -9.28 -0.74 -8.79
CA TYR A 241 -10.33 -1.65 -8.37
C TYR A 241 -10.20 -2.97 -9.11
N ASP A 242 -9.84 -4.03 -8.39
CA ASP A 242 -9.60 -5.33 -8.98
C ASP A 242 -10.88 -6.02 -9.44
N MET A 243 -10.79 -6.75 -10.56
CA MET A 243 -11.89 -7.59 -11.05
C MET A 243 -12.16 -8.71 -10.05
N PRO A 244 -13.40 -8.88 -9.57
CA PRO A 244 -13.75 -9.97 -8.69
C PRO A 244 -13.36 -11.36 -9.21
N SER A 245 -13.54 -11.62 -10.52
CA SER A 245 -13.15 -12.87 -11.16
C SER A 245 -11.64 -13.14 -11.10
N HIS A 246 -10.78 -12.10 -11.15
CA HIS A 246 -9.33 -12.26 -11.04
C HIS A 246 -8.93 -12.61 -9.60
N VAL A 247 -9.52 -11.94 -8.62
CA VAL A 247 -9.34 -12.28 -7.18
C VAL A 247 -9.80 -13.72 -6.93
N TYR A 248 -10.99 -14.08 -7.44
CA TYR A 248 -11.51 -15.43 -7.29
C TYR A 248 -10.62 -16.51 -7.91
N ALA A 249 -10.00 -16.22 -9.06
CA ALA A 249 -9.02 -17.10 -9.69
C ALA A 249 -7.78 -17.32 -8.80
N SER A 250 -7.29 -16.27 -8.13
CA SER A 250 -6.19 -16.39 -7.16
C SER A 250 -6.58 -17.27 -5.97
N LEU A 251 -7.81 -17.14 -5.45
CA LEU A 251 -8.34 -18.05 -4.40
C LEU A 251 -8.37 -19.51 -4.86
N GLN A 252 -8.76 -19.76 -6.10
CA GLN A 252 -8.79 -21.12 -6.67
C GLN A 252 -7.38 -21.70 -6.81
N ARG A 253 -6.36 -20.90 -7.13
CA ARG A 253 -4.96 -21.34 -7.20
C ARG A 253 -4.43 -21.73 -5.82
N ILE A 254 -4.74 -20.96 -4.76
CA ILE A 254 -4.40 -21.32 -3.37
C ILE A 254 -5.12 -22.62 -2.98
N ALA A 255 -6.42 -22.73 -3.25
CA ALA A 255 -7.21 -23.92 -2.95
C ALA A 255 -6.69 -25.17 -3.64
N TYR A 256 -6.17 -25.04 -4.86
CA TYR A 256 -5.59 -26.17 -5.60
C TYR A 256 -4.43 -26.85 -4.86
N ASP A 257 -3.53 -26.08 -4.26
CA ASP A 257 -2.43 -26.62 -3.47
C ASP A 257 -2.90 -27.06 -2.07
N ALA A 258 -3.82 -26.31 -1.43
CA ALA A 258 -4.40 -26.66 -0.14
C ALA A 258 -5.15 -28.02 -0.17
N ASP A 259 -5.89 -28.30 -1.24
CA ASP A 259 -6.61 -29.58 -1.43
C ASP A 259 -5.68 -30.79 -1.52
N ARG A 260 -4.39 -30.56 -1.79
CA ARG A 260 -3.36 -31.60 -1.90
C ARG A 260 -2.48 -31.71 -0.66
N ALA A 261 -2.66 -30.80 0.30
CA ALA A 261 -1.92 -30.80 1.54
C ALA A 261 -2.41 -31.92 2.48
N PRO A 262 -1.57 -32.91 2.84
CA PRO A 262 -1.99 -34.03 3.71
C PRO A 262 -2.47 -33.55 5.08
N SER A 263 -1.93 -32.43 5.59
CA SER A 263 -2.31 -31.86 6.88
C SER A 263 -3.75 -31.33 6.90
N LEU A 264 -4.28 -30.88 5.77
CA LEU A 264 -5.62 -30.33 5.62
C LEU A 264 -6.65 -31.40 5.23
N ALA A 265 -6.24 -32.52 4.64
CA ALA A 265 -7.13 -33.57 4.15
C ALA A 265 -8.22 -34.02 5.14
N PRO A 266 -7.97 -34.15 6.47
CA PRO A 266 -9.00 -34.56 7.42
C PRO A 266 -10.11 -33.53 7.65
N TYR A 267 -9.90 -32.27 7.23
CA TYR A 267 -10.83 -31.15 7.44
C TYR A 267 -11.62 -30.79 6.17
N LEU A 268 -11.14 -31.22 5.01
CA LEU A 268 -11.72 -30.85 3.72
C LEU A 268 -13.08 -31.56 3.50
N PRO A 269 -14.10 -30.83 3.00
CA PRO A 269 -15.31 -31.48 2.50
C PRO A 269 -15.07 -32.21 1.18
N GLN A 270 -16.02 -33.02 0.78
CA GLN A 270 -16.05 -33.51 -0.60
C GLN A 270 -16.12 -32.31 -1.57
N GLY A 271 -15.22 -32.27 -2.54
CA GLY A 271 -15.09 -31.16 -3.49
C GLY A 271 -14.08 -30.08 -3.09
N GLY A 272 -13.35 -30.28 -1.96
CA GLY A 272 -12.20 -29.46 -1.58
C GLY A 272 -12.55 -28.11 -0.94
N LEU A 273 -11.56 -27.26 -0.84
CA LEU A 273 -11.64 -25.98 -0.14
C LEU A 273 -12.65 -25.01 -0.78
N MET A 274 -12.72 -24.97 -2.12
CA MET A 274 -13.71 -24.12 -2.79
C MET A 274 -15.15 -24.59 -2.59
N ALA A 275 -15.38 -25.88 -2.33
CA ALA A 275 -16.68 -26.36 -1.90
C ALA A 275 -17.04 -25.88 -0.48
N ALA A 276 -16.05 -25.78 0.42
CA ALA A 276 -16.25 -25.16 1.73
C ALA A 276 -16.62 -23.67 1.59
N VAL A 277 -15.91 -22.91 0.75
CA VAL A 277 -16.22 -21.50 0.46
C VAL A 277 -17.66 -21.34 -0.03
N LYS A 278 -18.06 -22.16 -1.02
CA LYS A 278 -19.43 -22.13 -1.55
C LYS A 278 -20.47 -22.43 -0.47
N ALA A 279 -20.25 -23.46 0.34
CA ALA A 279 -21.16 -23.82 1.42
C ALA A 279 -21.26 -22.73 2.51
N LEU A 280 -20.19 -21.99 2.75
CA LEU A 280 -20.20 -20.83 3.63
C LEU A 280 -21.02 -19.69 3.04
N HIS A 281 -20.80 -19.36 1.78
CA HIS A 281 -21.59 -18.36 1.06
C HIS A 281 -23.08 -18.67 1.12
N GLU A 282 -23.51 -19.87 0.72
CA GLU A 282 -24.91 -20.32 0.80
C GLU A 282 -25.49 -20.22 2.24
N ARG A 283 -24.68 -20.56 3.25
CA ARG A 283 -25.07 -20.48 4.66
C ARG A 283 -25.32 -19.06 5.13
N PHE A 284 -24.41 -18.14 4.83
CA PHE A 284 -24.48 -16.76 5.32
C PHE A 284 -25.45 -15.90 4.49
N ALA A 285 -25.63 -16.19 3.21
CA ALA A 285 -26.67 -15.59 2.38
C ALA A 285 -28.09 -15.98 2.87
N ALA A 286 -28.26 -17.23 3.33
CA ALA A 286 -29.55 -17.68 3.82
C ALA A 286 -29.95 -17.10 5.18
N THR A 287 -28.98 -16.96 6.12
CA THR A 287 -29.31 -16.53 7.49
C THR A 287 -28.09 -15.95 8.20
N PRO A 288 -28.17 -14.71 8.68
CA PRO A 288 -27.14 -14.13 9.55
C PRO A 288 -26.97 -14.93 10.86
N LEU A 289 -25.74 -14.96 11.35
CA LEU A 289 -25.36 -15.66 12.57
C LEU A 289 -25.02 -14.68 13.68
N THR A 290 -25.59 -14.90 14.87
CA THR A 290 -25.18 -14.18 16.08
C THR A 290 -24.13 -14.97 16.84
N VAL A 291 -22.95 -14.37 17.04
CA VAL A 291 -21.87 -14.93 17.86
C VAL A 291 -21.72 -14.11 19.13
N THR A 292 -21.59 -14.79 20.26
CA THR A 292 -21.32 -14.15 21.57
C THR A 292 -20.00 -14.68 22.11
N PHE A 293 -19.12 -13.78 22.47
CA PHE A 293 -17.81 -14.12 23.04
C PHE A 293 -17.49 -13.20 24.24
N LYS A 294 -16.43 -13.54 24.99
CA LYS A 294 -15.91 -12.67 26.06
C LYS A 294 -14.72 -11.88 25.52
N GLU A 295 -14.74 -10.59 25.72
CA GLU A 295 -13.57 -9.71 25.51
C GLU A 295 -12.50 -9.96 26.60
N ASP A 296 -11.28 -9.46 26.40
CA ASP A 296 -10.16 -9.64 27.33
C ASP A 296 -10.45 -9.02 28.72
N ASN A 297 -11.27 -7.98 28.79
CA ASN A 297 -11.77 -7.37 30.02
C ASN A 297 -12.87 -8.19 30.72
N GLY A 298 -13.25 -9.36 30.16
CA GLY A 298 -14.29 -10.25 30.66
C GLY A 298 -15.72 -9.86 30.30
N ALA A 299 -15.94 -8.74 29.61
CA ALA A 299 -17.26 -8.34 29.14
C ALA A 299 -17.74 -9.26 28.03
N LYS A 300 -19.06 -9.53 27.98
CA LYS A 300 -19.67 -10.26 26.86
C LYS A 300 -19.95 -9.28 25.72
N ARG A 301 -19.45 -9.59 24.54
CA ARG A 301 -19.80 -8.90 23.30
C ARG A 301 -20.59 -9.83 22.39
N ARG A 302 -21.56 -9.28 21.69
CA ARG A 302 -22.39 -9.98 20.72
C ARG A 302 -22.25 -9.30 19.38
N ILE A 303 -22.00 -10.08 18.32
CA ILE A 303 -21.89 -9.57 16.97
C ILE A 303 -22.74 -10.41 16.02
N VAL A 304 -23.32 -9.76 15.01
CA VAL A 304 -24.06 -10.41 13.94
C VAL A 304 -23.19 -10.43 12.69
N LEU A 305 -22.96 -11.65 12.18
CA LEU A 305 -22.19 -11.93 10.99
C LEU A 305 -23.11 -12.36 9.85
N GLY A 306 -22.81 -12.00 8.63
CA GLY A 306 -23.58 -12.37 7.45
C GLY A 306 -22.72 -12.49 6.20
N GLU A 307 -23.39 -12.51 5.05
CA GLU A 307 -22.76 -12.64 3.75
C GLU A 307 -21.70 -11.57 3.49
N GLY A 308 -22.02 -10.29 3.78
CA GLY A 308 -21.06 -9.18 3.55
C GLY A 308 -19.79 -9.32 4.39
N ASP A 309 -19.90 -9.79 5.64
CA ASP A 309 -18.71 -10.04 6.46
C ASP A 309 -17.87 -11.20 5.90
N LEU A 310 -18.51 -12.26 5.36
CA LEU A 310 -17.80 -13.35 4.70
C LEU A 310 -17.09 -12.86 3.42
N GLN A 311 -17.76 -12.07 2.59
CA GLN A 311 -17.20 -11.51 1.38
C GLN A 311 -15.96 -10.66 1.70
N GLN A 312 -16.02 -9.81 2.71
CA GLN A 312 -14.85 -9.04 3.18
C GLN A 312 -13.72 -9.94 3.66
N ALA A 313 -14.04 -10.99 4.46
CA ALA A 313 -13.05 -11.94 4.94
C ALA A 313 -12.37 -12.73 3.81
N LEU A 314 -13.10 -13.06 2.74
CA LEU A 314 -12.51 -13.69 1.54
C LEU A 314 -11.53 -12.78 0.82
N LEU A 315 -11.65 -11.45 0.96
CA LEU A 315 -10.73 -10.49 0.36
C LEU A 315 -9.53 -10.18 1.28
N SER A 316 -9.72 -10.10 2.59
CA SER A 316 -8.70 -9.65 3.55
C SER A 316 -7.77 -10.76 4.06
N HIS A 317 -8.28 -11.98 4.30
CA HIS A 317 -7.50 -13.08 4.89
C HIS A 317 -6.48 -13.74 3.94
N THR A 318 -6.45 -13.36 2.70
CA THR A 318 -5.64 -14.00 1.67
C THR A 318 -4.21 -13.45 1.57
N GLN A 319 -3.89 -12.39 2.28
CA GLN A 319 -2.51 -11.87 2.33
C GLN A 319 -1.54 -12.90 2.93
N GLU A 320 -2.01 -13.68 3.92
CA GLU A 320 -1.30 -14.84 4.46
C GLU A 320 -1.87 -16.12 3.85
N SER A 321 -1.52 -16.40 2.61
CA SER A 321 -2.08 -17.51 1.83
C SER A 321 -1.90 -18.89 2.47
N ALA A 322 -0.91 -19.06 3.38
CA ALA A 322 -0.73 -20.28 4.15
C ALA A 322 -1.78 -20.47 5.27
N GLU A 323 -2.36 -19.39 5.78
CA GLU A 323 -3.35 -19.38 6.88
C GLU A 323 -4.79 -19.48 6.34
N TRP A 324 -5.03 -18.95 5.15
CA TRP A 324 -6.37 -18.86 4.56
C TRP A 324 -7.15 -20.19 4.52
N PRO A 325 -6.55 -21.33 4.15
CA PRO A 325 -7.27 -22.62 4.18
C PRO A 325 -7.78 -23.00 5.57
N ALA A 326 -6.95 -22.83 6.60
CA ALA A 326 -7.33 -23.13 7.98
C ALA A 326 -8.47 -22.22 8.48
N PHE A 327 -8.44 -20.93 8.09
CA PHE A 327 -9.50 -19.97 8.37
C PHE A 327 -10.84 -20.45 7.75
N ILE A 328 -10.87 -20.72 6.45
CA ILE A 328 -12.08 -21.19 5.74
C ILE A 328 -12.62 -22.49 6.35
N LEU A 329 -11.74 -23.46 6.62
CA LEU A 329 -12.12 -24.73 7.21
C LEU A 329 -12.66 -24.55 8.65
N SER A 330 -12.12 -23.61 9.40
CA SER A 330 -12.65 -23.27 10.73
C SER A 330 -14.09 -22.76 10.63
N LEU A 331 -14.39 -21.85 9.71
CA LEU A 331 -15.74 -21.36 9.49
C LEU A 331 -16.66 -22.46 8.96
N TYR A 332 -16.19 -23.30 8.04
CA TYR A 332 -16.96 -24.42 7.50
C TYR A 332 -17.43 -25.38 8.60
N HIS A 333 -16.52 -25.68 9.55
CA HIS A 333 -16.79 -26.51 10.73
C HIS A 333 -17.42 -25.77 11.91
N ARG A 334 -17.91 -24.51 11.69
CA ARG A 334 -18.67 -23.70 12.65
C ARG A 334 -17.87 -23.17 13.84
N HIS A 335 -16.57 -22.99 13.70
CA HIS A 335 -15.71 -22.32 14.66
C HIS A 335 -15.61 -20.83 14.32
N TYR A 336 -16.58 -20.03 14.74
CA TYR A 336 -16.73 -18.63 14.34
C TYR A 336 -16.15 -17.61 15.32
N GLU A 337 -15.74 -18.03 16.53
CA GLU A 337 -15.41 -17.08 17.60
C GLU A 337 -14.21 -16.20 17.25
N ALA A 338 -13.15 -16.77 16.66
CA ALA A 338 -11.97 -16.00 16.25
C ALA A 338 -12.33 -14.93 15.23
N TRP A 339 -13.03 -15.32 14.17
CA TRP A 339 -13.52 -14.40 13.15
C TRP A 339 -14.48 -13.33 13.71
N ALA A 340 -15.38 -13.72 14.63
CA ALA A 340 -16.28 -12.77 15.27
C ALA A 340 -15.54 -11.70 16.09
N ARG A 341 -14.42 -12.07 16.75
CA ARG A 341 -13.54 -11.14 17.47
C ARG A 341 -12.85 -10.16 16.53
N GLU A 342 -12.37 -10.65 15.40
CA GLU A 342 -11.74 -9.86 14.36
C GLU A 342 -12.73 -8.83 13.79
N VAL A 343 -13.86 -9.29 13.25
CA VAL A 343 -14.92 -8.39 12.74
C VAL A 343 -15.36 -7.37 13.80
N ALA A 344 -15.45 -7.80 15.07
CA ALA A 344 -15.76 -6.88 16.17
C ALA A 344 -14.64 -5.86 16.42
N SER A 345 -13.39 -6.19 16.14
CA SER A 345 -12.27 -5.23 16.19
C SER A 345 -12.37 -4.23 15.04
N ASP A 346 -12.56 -4.70 13.83
CA ASP A 346 -12.62 -3.87 12.61
C ASP A 346 -13.79 -2.87 12.63
N ARG A 347 -14.85 -3.20 13.37
CA ARG A 347 -15.99 -2.30 13.57
C ARG A 347 -15.76 -1.20 14.62
N LYS A 348 -14.62 -1.21 15.34
CA LYS A 348 -14.26 -0.12 16.25
C LYS A 348 -13.78 1.11 15.46
N PRO A 349 -13.91 2.33 16.07
CA PRO A 349 -13.30 3.50 15.47
C PRO A 349 -11.78 3.33 15.39
N GLU A 350 -11.24 3.54 14.20
CA GLU A 350 -9.79 3.53 13.96
C GLU A 350 -9.37 4.77 13.18
N PRO A 351 -8.11 5.21 13.30
CA PRO A 351 -7.58 6.26 12.44
C PRO A 351 -7.62 5.82 10.97
N ARG A 352 -8.35 6.56 10.14
CA ARG A 352 -8.35 6.36 8.69
C ARG A 352 -7.34 7.29 8.04
N ILE A 353 -6.43 6.75 7.27
CA ILE A 353 -5.45 7.48 6.47
C ILE A 353 -6.16 8.04 5.23
N LEU A 354 -5.97 9.33 4.94
CA LEU A 354 -6.74 10.02 3.90
C LEU A 354 -6.14 9.97 2.51
N ILE A 355 -4.84 9.73 2.38
CA ILE A 355 -4.18 9.81 1.07
C ILE A 355 -4.63 8.70 0.10
N GLY A 356 -5.07 7.53 0.59
CA GLY A 356 -5.66 6.49 -0.23
C GLY A 356 -6.92 6.98 -0.95
N PRO A 357 -7.99 7.29 -0.22
CA PRO A 357 -9.22 7.80 -0.85
C PRO A 357 -9.03 9.06 -1.70
N LEU A 358 -8.08 9.95 -1.35
CA LEU A 358 -7.76 11.13 -2.16
C LEU A 358 -7.09 10.76 -3.49
N ALA A 359 -6.14 9.83 -3.49
CA ALA A 359 -5.50 9.35 -4.70
C ALA A 359 -6.49 8.57 -5.58
N ASP A 360 -7.26 7.65 -4.99
CA ASP A 360 -8.24 6.81 -5.70
C ASP A 360 -9.34 7.64 -6.37
N SER A 361 -9.88 8.65 -5.67
CA SER A 361 -10.90 9.54 -6.24
C SER A 361 -10.37 10.39 -7.39
N SER A 362 -9.06 10.69 -7.42
CA SER A 362 -8.42 11.39 -8.54
C SER A 362 -8.21 10.50 -9.76
N LEU A 363 -7.95 9.22 -9.54
CA LEU A 363 -7.82 8.24 -10.62
C LEU A 363 -9.18 7.81 -11.14
N GLY A 364 -10.14 7.52 -10.25
CA GLY A 364 -11.45 7.05 -10.62
C GLY A 364 -11.42 5.78 -11.48
N VAL A 365 -12.45 5.60 -12.29
CA VAL A 365 -12.59 4.44 -13.19
C VAL A 365 -13.22 4.87 -14.50
N SER A 366 -12.77 4.30 -15.64
CA SER A 366 -13.42 4.52 -16.92
C SER A 366 -14.80 3.84 -16.97
N ALA A 367 -15.74 4.38 -17.73
CA ALA A 367 -17.09 3.80 -17.88
C ALA A 367 -17.05 2.34 -18.36
N GLU A 368 -16.10 2.02 -19.25
CA GLU A 368 -15.88 0.64 -19.72
C GLU A 368 -15.45 -0.28 -18.58
N ARG A 369 -14.48 0.15 -17.78
CA ARG A 369 -13.99 -0.64 -16.64
C ARG A 369 -15.05 -0.80 -15.56
N GLU A 370 -15.79 0.26 -15.26
CA GLU A 370 -16.92 0.21 -14.32
C GLU A 370 -17.99 -0.80 -14.78
N HIS A 371 -18.32 -0.81 -16.07
CA HIS A 371 -19.25 -1.79 -16.63
C HIS A 371 -18.75 -3.23 -16.41
N LEU A 372 -17.47 -3.50 -16.68
CA LEU A 372 -16.88 -4.81 -16.47
C LEU A 372 -16.93 -5.23 -15.00
N LEU A 373 -16.58 -4.32 -14.08
CA LEU A 373 -16.66 -4.56 -12.64
C LEU A 373 -18.08 -4.94 -12.20
N ARG A 374 -19.09 -4.18 -12.65
CA ARG A 374 -20.51 -4.37 -12.27
C ARG A 374 -21.19 -5.58 -12.93
N THR A 375 -20.57 -6.18 -13.93
CA THR A 375 -21.08 -7.37 -14.62
C THR A 375 -20.21 -8.60 -14.44
N ASP A 376 -19.23 -8.53 -13.55
CA ASP A 376 -18.30 -9.63 -13.29
C ASP A 376 -19.02 -10.85 -12.67
N PRO A 377 -18.81 -12.06 -13.20
CA PRO A 377 -19.51 -13.27 -12.72
C PRO A 377 -19.17 -13.69 -11.28
N ALA A 378 -18.04 -13.23 -10.73
CA ALA A 378 -17.65 -13.55 -9.35
C ALA A 378 -18.27 -12.62 -8.30
N LEU A 379 -19.07 -11.62 -8.72
CA LEU A 379 -19.79 -10.73 -7.80
C LEU A 379 -20.74 -11.48 -6.87
N ASP A 380 -21.32 -12.57 -7.33
CA ASP A 380 -22.16 -13.44 -6.49
C ASP A 380 -21.40 -13.94 -5.26
N MET A 381 -20.12 -14.28 -5.43
CA MET A 381 -19.27 -14.81 -4.35
C MET A 381 -18.57 -13.70 -3.53
N LEU A 382 -18.04 -12.69 -4.18
CA LEU A 382 -17.14 -11.70 -3.56
C LEU A 382 -17.82 -10.35 -3.28
N GLY A 383 -19.01 -10.10 -3.82
CA GLY A 383 -19.68 -8.80 -3.72
C GLY A 383 -18.94 -7.68 -4.47
N THR A 384 -19.30 -6.46 -4.13
CA THR A 384 -18.75 -5.24 -4.75
C THR A 384 -17.77 -4.49 -3.84
N TRP A 385 -17.26 -5.13 -2.79
CA TRP A 385 -16.44 -4.52 -1.73
C TRP A 385 -15.14 -3.88 -2.25
N ASN A 386 -14.55 -4.44 -3.31
CA ASN A 386 -13.31 -3.92 -3.88
C ASN A 386 -13.46 -2.57 -4.60
N PHE A 387 -14.67 -2.13 -4.94
CA PHE A 387 -14.84 -0.95 -5.79
C PHE A 387 -16.02 -0.04 -5.46
N GLU A 388 -17.15 -0.58 -4.94
CA GLU A 388 -18.39 0.20 -4.82
C GLU A 388 -18.24 1.38 -3.88
N GLY A 389 -17.60 1.19 -2.73
CA GLY A 389 -17.35 2.25 -1.76
C GLY A 389 -16.60 3.43 -2.37
N ASN A 390 -15.50 3.13 -3.08
CA ASN A 390 -14.67 4.14 -3.73
C ASN A 390 -15.41 4.84 -4.87
N ILE A 391 -16.02 4.08 -5.80
CA ILE A 391 -16.74 4.66 -6.95
C ILE A 391 -17.91 5.54 -6.48
N ALA A 392 -18.72 5.04 -5.54
CA ALA A 392 -19.89 5.75 -5.07
C ALA A 392 -19.58 6.99 -4.21
N SER A 393 -18.40 7.05 -3.59
CA SER A 393 -17.97 8.19 -2.77
C SER A 393 -17.02 9.15 -3.48
N ALA A 394 -16.53 8.82 -4.68
CA ALA A 394 -15.50 9.59 -5.38
C ALA A 394 -15.83 11.09 -5.48
N ALA A 395 -17.09 11.42 -5.81
CA ALA A 395 -17.54 12.81 -5.92
C ALA A 395 -17.65 13.59 -4.58
N ASP A 396 -17.58 12.89 -3.43
CA ASP A 396 -17.59 13.54 -2.12
C ASP A 396 -16.17 13.99 -1.71
N TRP A 397 -15.11 13.46 -2.33
CA TRP A 397 -13.72 13.83 -2.09
C TRP A 397 -13.34 15.08 -2.90
N PRO A 398 -12.44 15.96 -2.37
CA PRO A 398 -12.12 17.23 -3.02
C PRO A 398 -11.16 17.13 -4.20
N THR A 399 -10.57 15.97 -4.45
CA THR A 399 -9.67 15.75 -5.59
C THR A 399 -10.43 15.74 -6.92
N VAL A 400 -9.75 16.16 -7.98
CA VAL A 400 -10.34 16.23 -9.32
C VAL A 400 -10.01 14.96 -10.09
N ASP A 401 -11.00 14.35 -10.71
CA ASP A 401 -10.81 13.22 -11.63
C ASP A 401 -9.87 13.62 -12.77
N MET A 402 -8.74 12.94 -12.89
CA MET A 402 -7.72 13.20 -13.91
C MET A 402 -8.12 12.73 -15.31
N GLY A 403 -9.23 12.01 -15.44
CA GLY A 403 -9.81 11.60 -16.71
C GLY A 403 -9.13 10.40 -17.38
N ASP A 404 -9.78 9.92 -18.43
CA ASP A 404 -9.37 8.73 -19.18
C ASP A 404 -8.00 8.89 -19.85
N GLU A 405 -7.60 10.11 -20.18
CA GLU A 405 -6.29 10.39 -20.75
C GLU A 405 -5.14 9.99 -19.82
N VAL A 406 -5.32 10.06 -18.51
CA VAL A 406 -4.31 9.66 -17.54
C VAL A 406 -4.43 8.18 -17.19
N ARG A 407 -5.65 7.71 -16.91
CA ARG A 407 -5.86 6.35 -16.39
C ARG A 407 -5.71 5.25 -17.42
N LYS A 408 -6.03 5.49 -18.70
CA LYS A 408 -5.90 4.47 -19.74
C LYS A 408 -4.44 4.20 -20.10
N PRO A 409 -4.05 2.94 -20.22
CA PRO A 409 -2.68 2.61 -20.58
C PRO A 409 -2.35 3.06 -22.01
N VAL A 410 -1.12 3.49 -22.23
CA VAL A 410 -0.59 3.87 -23.54
C VAL A 410 0.71 3.14 -23.81
N VAL A 411 1.01 2.91 -25.08
CA VAL A 411 2.28 2.27 -25.47
C VAL A 411 3.44 3.18 -25.09
N THR A 412 4.43 2.61 -24.41
CA THR A 412 5.64 3.33 -24.00
C THR A 412 6.88 2.46 -24.22
N ASP A 413 7.97 3.09 -24.64
CA ASP A 413 9.27 2.45 -24.83
C ASP A 413 10.12 2.36 -23.54
N ILE A 414 9.58 2.78 -22.41
CA ILE A 414 10.27 2.66 -21.11
C ILE A 414 10.44 1.16 -20.80
N PRO A 415 11.68 0.67 -20.59
CA PRO A 415 11.89 -0.71 -20.19
C PRO A 415 11.35 -0.96 -18.78
N VAL A 416 10.50 -1.97 -18.62
CA VAL A 416 9.91 -2.33 -17.33
C VAL A 416 10.05 -3.82 -17.06
N VAL A 417 10.47 -4.18 -15.85
CA VAL A 417 10.36 -5.54 -15.31
C VAL A 417 9.19 -5.58 -14.35
N PHE A 418 8.23 -6.44 -14.67
CA PHE A 418 7.08 -6.76 -13.82
C PHE A 418 7.39 -8.05 -13.05
N ILE A 419 7.14 -8.06 -11.74
CA ILE A 419 7.30 -9.26 -10.89
C ILE A 419 5.99 -9.47 -10.16
N HIS A 420 5.29 -10.58 -10.44
CA HIS A 420 3.92 -10.75 -9.95
C HIS A 420 3.62 -12.18 -9.52
N GLY A 421 3.08 -12.32 -8.32
CA GLY A 421 2.65 -13.59 -7.76
C GLY A 421 1.26 -14.00 -8.26
N ASP A 422 1.05 -15.29 -8.53
CA ASP A 422 -0.24 -15.81 -9.01
C ASP A 422 -1.24 -16.10 -7.87
N TRP A 423 -0.80 -15.99 -6.62
CA TRP A 423 -1.64 -16.02 -5.42
C TRP A 423 -1.97 -14.62 -4.87
N ASP A 424 -1.55 -13.58 -5.58
CA ASP A 424 -1.88 -12.21 -5.20
C ASP A 424 -3.38 -11.97 -5.37
N THR A 425 -4.08 -11.74 -4.25
CA THR A 425 -5.52 -11.46 -4.20
C THR A 425 -5.82 -9.98 -3.98
N SER A 426 -4.81 -9.21 -3.63
CA SER A 426 -4.92 -7.76 -3.41
C SER A 426 -4.73 -6.97 -4.71
N THR A 427 -3.80 -7.44 -5.56
CA THR A 427 -3.58 -6.94 -6.92
C THR A 427 -3.33 -8.15 -7.83
N PRO A 428 -4.37 -8.78 -8.41
CA PRO A 428 -4.23 -10.02 -9.16
C PRO A 428 -3.25 -9.92 -10.34
N MET A 429 -2.54 -11.02 -10.65
CA MET A 429 -1.52 -11.04 -11.70
C MET A 429 -2.05 -10.64 -13.08
N GLU A 430 -3.33 -10.75 -13.30
CA GLU A 430 -4.03 -10.31 -14.50
C GLU A 430 -3.85 -8.80 -14.76
N ASN A 431 -3.58 -8.02 -13.72
CA ASN A 431 -3.22 -6.59 -13.82
C ASN A 431 -1.91 -6.42 -14.63
N THR A 432 -0.88 -7.23 -14.32
CA THR A 432 0.37 -7.25 -15.12
C THR A 432 0.11 -7.74 -16.53
N LEU A 433 -0.63 -8.84 -16.71
CA LEU A 433 -0.91 -9.41 -18.03
C LEU A 433 -1.66 -8.41 -18.93
N GLY A 434 -2.59 -7.64 -18.36
CA GLY A 434 -3.33 -6.59 -19.07
C GLY A 434 -2.46 -5.40 -19.50
N LEU A 435 -1.38 -5.11 -18.77
CA LEU A 435 -0.46 -4.01 -19.09
C LEU A 435 0.63 -4.38 -20.09
N LEU A 436 1.08 -5.65 -20.13
CA LEU A 436 2.20 -6.07 -20.99
C LEU A 436 2.10 -5.61 -22.44
N PRO A 437 0.94 -5.64 -23.12
CA PRO A 437 0.83 -5.17 -24.51
C PRO A 437 1.24 -3.71 -24.74
N TYR A 438 1.21 -2.89 -23.68
CA TYR A 438 1.57 -1.47 -23.74
C TYR A 438 3.05 -1.20 -23.46
N PHE A 439 3.81 -2.25 -23.12
CA PHE A 439 5.25 -2.17 -22.82
C PHE A 439 6.08 -3.07 -23.76
N PRO A 440 6.36 -2.63 -25.01
CA PRO A 440 7.11 -3.44 -25.98
C PRO A 440 8.51 -3.87 -25.49
N LYS A 441 9.08 -3.12 -24.51
CA LYS A 441 10.34 -3.45 -23.82
C LYS A 441 10.09 -3.98 -22.40
N GLY A 442 8.86 -4.43 -22.13
CA GLY A 442 8.48 -5.03 -20.87
C GLY A 442 8.94 -6.49 -20.76
N HIS A 443 9.27 -6.91 -19.54
CA HIS A 443 9.59 -8.29 -19.20
C HIS A 443 8.80 -8.67 -17.96
N ALA A 444 8.01 -9.73 -18.00
CA ALA A 444 7.29 -10.22 -16.82
C ALA A 444 7.98 -11.44 -16.24
N ILE A 445 8.11 -11.47 -14.92
CA ILE A 445 8.47 -12.63 -14.10
C ILE A 445 7.22 -13.04 -13.34
N LEU A 446 6.59 -14.13 -13.75
CA LEU A 446 5.45 -14.70 -13.04
C LEU A 446 5.96 -15.60 -11.91
N VAL A 447 5.46 -15.38 -10.71
CA VAL A 447 5.89 -16.10 -9.52
C VAL A 447 4.76 -17.02 -9.05
N HIS A 448 4.86 -18.31 -9.35
CA HIS A 448 3.90 -19.30 -8.87
C HIS A 448 3.95 -19.41 -7.35
N ARG A 449 2.80 -19.35 -6.70
CA ARG A 449 2.63 -19.27 -5.24
C ARG A 449 3.19 -17.98 -4.59
N GLY A 450 3.46 -16.96 -5.39
CA GLY A 450 3.76 -15.63 -4.87
C GLY A 450 2.47 -14.94 -4.44
N SER A 451 2.46 -14.40 -3.22
CA SER A 451 1.36 -13.59 -2.67
C SER A 451 1.55 -12.11 -2.99
N HIS A 452 0.81 -11.23 -2.30
CA HIS A 452 0.95 -9.78 -2.41
C HIS A 452 2.25 -9.29 -1.75
N ASP A 453 3.36 -9.35 -2.48
CA ASP A 453 4.71 -9.13 -1.93
C ASP A 453 5.57 -8.22 -2.81
N GLY A 454 6.55 -7.57 -2.18
CA GLY A 454 7.56 -6.81 -2.90
C GLY A 454 8.46 -7.71 -3.76
N ALA A 455 8.96 -7.17 -4.88
CA ALA A 455 9.71 -7.88 -5.91
C ALA A 455 10.80 -8.83 -5.37
N PHE A 456 11.64 -8.37 -4.44
CA PHE A 456 12.74 -9.18 -3.93
C PHE A 456 12.29 -10.23 -2.90
N TYR A 457 11.16 -10.05 -2.26
CA TYR A 457 10.56 -11.10 -1.43
C TYR A 457 9.94 -12.19 -2.30
N GLN A 458 9.28 -11.83 -3.38
CA GLN A 458 8.78 -12.78 -4.38
C GLN A 458 9.91 -13.66 -4.96
N LEU A 459 11.11 -13.08 -5.14
CA LEU A 459 12.30 -13.77 -5.64
C LEU A 459 13.19 -14.35 -4.50
N ARG A 460 12.66 -14.54 -3.27
CA ARG A 460 13.46 -14.87 -2.08
C ARG A 460 14.31 -16.14 -2.23
N ASN A 461 13.84 -17.11 -2.99
CA ASN A 461 14.52 -18.37 -3.22
C ASN A 461 15.37 -18.39 -4.52
N GLU A 462 15.41 -17.27 -5.26
CA GLU A 462 16.03 -17.15 -6.58
C GLU A 462 17.12 -16.07 -6.60
N PRO A 463 18.28 -16.32 -5.98
CA PRO A 463 19.34 -15.31 -5.91
C PRO A 463 19.86 -14.87 -7.29
N ALA A 464 19.86 -15.76 -8.28
CA ALA A 464 20.25 -15.42 -9.65
C ALA A 464 19.26 -14.47 -10.30
N ALA A 465 17.95 -14.67 -10.11
CA ALA A 465 16.91 -13.77 -10.60
C ALA A 465 17.02 -12.39 -9.91
N LYS A 466 17.26 -12.34 -8.59
CA LYS A 466 17.53 -11.08 -7.89
C LYS A 466 18.72 -10.32 -8.49
N GLN A 467 19.81 -11.02 -8.77
CA GLN A 467 21.00 -10.40 -9.37
C GLN A 467 20.70 -9.90 -10.79
N ALA A 468 19.92 -10.62 -11.57
CA ALA A 468 19.49 -10.16 -12.89
C ALA A 468 18.62 -8.90 -12.81
N VAL A 469 17.74 -8.78 -11.80
CA VAL A 469 16.96 -7.55 -11.55
C VAL A 469 17.87 -6.37 -11.19
N TYR A 470 18.87 -6.56 -10.33
CA TYR A 470 19.88 -5.52 -10.08
C TYR A 470 20.67 -5.16 -11.34
N GLY A 471 21.03 -6.18 -12.15
CA GLY A 471 21.67 -5.97 -13.45
C GLY A 471 20.82 -5.12 -14.39
N PHE A 472 19.52 -5.43 -14.49
CA PHE A 472 18.57 -4.64 -15.25
C PHE A 472 18.49 -3.19 -14.74
N LEU A 473 18.39 -2.97 -13.44
CA LEU A 473 18.39 -1.62 -12.87
C LEU A 473 19.67 -0.85 -13.16
N ALA A 474 20.82 -1.52 -13.22
CA ALA A 474 22.09 -0.90 -13.53
C ALA A 474 22.28 -0.59 -15.03
N THR A 475 21.85 -1.49 -15.92
CA THR A 475 22.22 -1.45 -17.34
C THR A 475 21.03 -1.35 -18.30
N GLY A 476 19.84 -1.81 -17.90
CA GLY A 476 18.66 -1.98 -18.75
C GLY A 476 18.60 -3.32 -19.48
N GLU A 477 19.60 -4.20 -19.29
CA GLU A 477 19.63 -5.51 -19.92
C GLU A 477 18.68 -6.48 -19.24
N THR A 478 17.91 -7.23 -20.05
CA THR A 478 16.96 -8.23 -19.57
C THR A 478 17.54 -9.66 -19.61
N SER A 479 18.77 -9.82 -20.07
CA SER A 479 19.46 -11.11 -20.10
C SER A 479 19.60 -11.68 -18.68
N GLY A 480 19.24 -12.96 -18.53
CA GLY A 480 19.27 -13.64 -17.23
C GLY A 480 18.01 -13.42 -16.35
N LEU A 481 17.05 -12.60 -16.77
CA LEU A 481 15.74 -12.54 -16.12
C LEU A 481 14.93 -13.79 -16.51
N PRO A 482 14.40 -14.57 -15.55
CA PRO A 482 13.50 -15.66 -15.84
C PRO A 482 12.12 -15.13 -16.29
N LEU A 483 11.36 -15.96 -16.99
CA LEU A 483 9.93 -15.68 -17.25
C LEU A 483 9.04 -16.15 -16.10
N GLU A 484 9.47 -17.18 -15.41
CA GLU A 484 8.71 -17.83 -14.34
C GLU A 484 9.63 -18.20 -13.18
N VAL A 485 9.10 -18.13 -11.98
CA VAL A 485 9.69 -18.61 -10.74
C VAL A 485 8.62 -19.43 -10.01
N THR A 486 9.00 -20.56 -9.43
CA THR A 486 8.08 -21.40 -8.66
C THR A 486 8.54 -21.46 -7.21
N LEU A 487 7.75 -20.89 -6.31
CA LEU A 487 7.96 -21.01 -4.87
C LEU A 487 7.50 -22.41 -4.38
N PRO A 488 8.10 -22.96 -3.33
CA PRO A 488 7.63 -24.20 -2.74
C PRO A 488 6.19 -24.05 -2.23
N VAL A 489 5.46 -25.17 -2.19
CA VAL A 489 4.18 -25.22 -1.48
C VAL A 489 4.45 -24.89 0.00
N PRO A 490 3.76 -23.94 0.60
CA PRO A 490 3.97 -23.64 2.02
C PRO A 490 3.45 -24.76 2.91
N ASP A 491 3.96 -24.82 4.12
CA ASP A 491 3.34 -25.60 5.18
C ASP A 491 2.05 -24.86 5.60
N PHE A 492 0.91 -25.30 5.04
CA PHE A 492 -0.38 -24.70 5.40
C PHE A 492 -0.67 -24.88 6.87
N GLU A 493 -1.17 -23.83 7.52
CA GLU A 493 -1.72 -23.95 8.86
C GLU A 493 -2.91 -24.92 8.90
N VAL A 494 -3.06 -25.57 10.04
CA VAL A 494 -4.20 -26.47 10.29
C VAL A 494 -5.18 -25.82 11.27
N PRO A 495 -6.48 -26.12 11.14
CA PRO A 495 -7.47 -25.65 12.12
C PRO A 495 -7.09 -26.05 13.55
N SER A 496 -7.33 -25.18 14.51
CA SER A 496 -6.96 -25.36 15.93
C SER A 496 -7.80 -26.37 16.71
N PHE A 497 -8.72 -27.07 16.05
CA PHE A 497 -9.59 -28.10 16.63
C PHE A 497 -9.29 -29.49 16.04
N ALA A 498 -9.70 -30.54 16.74
CA ALA A 498 -9.50 -31.91 16.24
C ALA A 498 -10.30 -32.16 14.95
N PRO A 499 -9.74 -32.93 13.99
CA PRO A 499 -10.47 -33.27 12.77
C PRO A 499 -11.85 -33.91 13.08
N PRO A 500 -12.90 -33.57 12.29
CA PRO A 500 -14.21 -34.16 12.47
C PRO A 500 -14.15 -35.67 12.26
N THR A 501 -14.75 -36.43 13.14
CA THR A 501 -14.92 -37.87 12.96
C THR A 501 -15.92 -38.14 11.83
N SER A 502 -15.67 -39.15 11.02
CA SER A 502 -16.50 -39.51 9.83
C SER A 502 -18.00 -39.61 10.05
N ALA A 503 -18.46 -39.61 11.31
CA ALA A 503 -19.88 -39.65 11.69
C ALA A 503 -20.56 -38.28 11.82
N SER A 504 -19.83 -37.18 11.72
CA SER A 504 -20.31 -35.81 12.00
C SER A 504 -20.54 -34.92 10.78
N VAL A 505 -20.37 -35.44 9.57
CA VAL A 505 -20.67 -34.70 8.33
C VAL A 505 -22.20 -34.82 8.07
N PRO A 506 -22.99 -33.74 8.18
CA PRO A 506 -24.38 -33.78 7.80
C PRO A 506 -24.50 -34.10 6.31
N PRO A 507 -25.43 -35.02 5.89
CA PRO A 507 -25.62 -35.25 4.48
C PRO A 507 -26.09 -33.95 3.79
N ALA A 508 -25.55 -33.68 2.62
CA ALA A 508 -26.06 -32.63 1.75
C ALA A 508 -27.56 -32.92 1.51
N ARG A 509 -28.44 -31.99 1.85
CA ARG A 509 -29.88 -32.13 1.54
C ARG A 509 -29.98 -32.10 0.01
N SER A 510 -30.36 -33.25 -0.56
CA SER A 510 -30.77 -33.33 -1.96
C SER A 510 -32.04 -32.49 -2.13
N SER A 511 -31.92 -31.43 -2.91
CA SER A 511 -33.03 -30.64 -3.43
C SER A 511 -33.67 -31.35 -4.62
#